data_c39fb3229ee81db0b4da514b0716e727
#
_entry.id   c39fb3229ee81db0b4da514b0716e727
#
_cell.length_a   1.000
_cell.length_b   1.000
_cell.length_c   1.000
_cell.angle_alpha   90.00
_cell.angle_beta   90.00
_cell.angle_gamma   90.00
#
_symmetry.space_group_name_H-M   'P 1'
#
loop_
_entity.id
_entity.type
_entity.pdbx_description
1 polymer ?
#
loop_
_entity_poly.entity_id
_entity_poly.type
_entity_poly.pdbx_seq_one_letter_code
_entity_poly.pdbx_strand_id
1 'polypeptide(L)'
;MIDKERLAQKCSTWNIVLSGAQLDLLDRYAEILVDYNQKVNLTAITSPEGIEDRHFADSLLFAAQPEVTGKLVDVVTGAGFPGVVAKIFKPDLQLTLMEPTGKRVDFLKYLCGELGLTGVEFAKERAEEAARKIWREQFDVASARAVAALPVLCEYCLPLVRVGGVFIAMKGPDADAELGGSAAALKKLGGAYGDTRAFTLPDGSERRLVVCKKISQTPTAYPRNGGKIAKKPL
;
A
#
# COMPACT_ATOMS: atom_id res chain seq x y z
N MET A 1 -11.78 -20.25 2.84
CA MET A 1 -10.69 -20.57 1.90
C MET A 1 -9.32 -20.53 2.60
N ILE A 2 -8.98 -19.47 3.33
CA ILE A 2 -7.79 -19.41 4.18
C ILE A 2 -7.99 -20.16 5.49
N ASP A 3 -6.89 -20.53 6.16
CA ASP A 3 -6.93 -21.02 7.54
C ASP A 3 -6.87 -19.81 8.50
N LYS A 4 -8.03 -19.46 9.06
CA LYS A 4 -8.21 -18.30 9.95
C LYS A 4 -7.38 -18.40 11.23
N GLU A 5 -7.31 -19.61 11.83
CA GLU A 5 -6.56 -19.83 13.06
C GLU A 5 -5.06 -19.69 12.81
N ARG A 6 -4.57 -20.27 11.71
CA ARG A 6 -3.18 -20.16 11.28
C ARG A 6 -2.80 -18.70 10.99
N LEU A 7 -3.63 -17.94 10.25
CA LEU A 7 -3.37 -16.52 9.99
C LEU A 7 -3.33 -15.72 11.29
N ALA A 8 -4.28 -15.91 12.20
CA ALA A 8 -4.31 -15.23 13.49
C ALA A 8 -3.06 -15.55 14.33
N GLN A 9 -2.64 -16.83 14.37
CA GLN A 9 -1.43 -17.25 15.08
C GLN A 9 -0.17 -16.60 14.48
N LYS A 10 -0.03 -16.59 13.15
CA LYS A 10 1.08 -15.91 12.47
C LYS A 10 1.15 -14.42 12.83
N CYS A 11 0.01 -13.72 12.78
CA CYS A 11 -0.07 -12.29 13.09
C CYS A 11 0.21 -11.98 14.57
N SER A 12 -0.15 -12.90 15.49
CA SER A 12 0.09 -12.71 16.91
C SER A 12 1.58 -12.61 17.28
N THR A 13 2.47 -13.17 16.47
CA THR A 13 3.93 -13.05 16.66
C THR A 13 4.42 -11.61 16.55
N TRP A 14 3.65 -10.73 15.90
CA TRP A 14 3.90 -9.29 15.79
C TRP A 14 2.96 -8.45 16.68
N ASN A 15 2.28 -9.08 17.65
CA ASN A 15 1.25 -8.45 18.47
C ASN A 15 0.06 -7.89 17.69
N ILE A 16 -0.23 -8.44 16.50
CA ILE A 16 -1.40 -8.09 15.70
C ILE A 16 -2.52 -9.06 16.06
N VAL A 17 -3.58 -8.54 16.68
CA VAL A 17 -4.76 -9.29 17.07
C VAL A 17 -5.89 -9.05 16.09
N LEU A 18 -6.42 -10.11 15.49
CA LEU A 18 -7.54 -10.07 14.56
C LEU A 18 -8.81 -10.56 15.25
N SER A 19 -9.90 -9.82 15.08
CA SER A 19 -11.24 -10.27 15.49
C SER A 19 -11.77 -11.35 14.53
N GLY A 20 -12.76 -12.13 15.01
CA GLY A 20 -13.44 -13.12 14.15
C GLY A 20 -14.04 -12.48 12.89
N ALA A 21 -14.67 -11.30 13.03
CA ALA A 21 -15.23 -10.57 11.89
C ALA A 21 -14.17 -10.13 10.86
N GLN A 22 -12.99 -9.72 11.31
CA GLN A 22 -11.88 -9.38 10.40
C GLN A 22 -11.37 -10.62 9.67
N LEU A 23 -11.26 -11.76 10.36
CA LEU A 23 -10.87 -13.03 9.76
C LEU A 23 -11.91 -13.52 8.73
N ASP A 24 -13.21 -13.32 9.00
CA ASP A 24 -14.28 -13.66 8.06
C ASP A 24 -14.20 -12.79 6.79
N LEU A 25 -13.95 -11.48 6.94
CA LEU A 25 -13.76 -10.60 5.80
C LEU A 25 -12.50 -10.93 4.97
N LEU A 26 -11.39 -11.30 5.62
CA LEU A 26 -10.17 -11.72 4.93
C LEU A 26 -10.39 -13.04 4.18
N ASP A 27 -11.11 -13.99 4.76
CA ASP A 27 -11.45 -15.24 4.10
C ASP A 27 -12.33 -15.00 2.86
N ARG A 28 -13.37 -14.17 3.00
CA ARG A 28 -14.22 -13.77 1.87
C ARG A 28 -13.42 -13.02 0.79
N TYR A 29 -12.49 -12.15 1.18
CA TYR A 29 -11.58 -11.49 0.25
C TYR A 29 -10.77 -12.51 -0.57
N ALA A 30 -10.20 -13.52 0.08
CA ALA A 30 -9.42 -14.56 -0.60
C ALA A 30 -10.26 -15.33 -1.62
N GLU A 31 -11.51 -15.70 -1.29
CA GLU A 31 -12.44 -16.36 -2.22
C GLU A 31 -12.70 -15.50 -3.46
N ILE A 32 -13.07 -14.23 -3.24
CA ILE A 32 -13.36 -13.28 -4.32
C ILE A 32 -12.12 -13.05 -5.19
N LEU A 33 -10.94 -12.90 -4.58
CA LEU A 33 -9.68 -12.70 -5.28
C LEU A 33 -9.38 -13.87 -6.22
N VAL A 34 -9.48 -15.11 -5.75
CA VAL A 34 -9.16 -16.31 -6.54
C VAL A 34 -10.17 -16.52 -7.66
N ASP A 35 -11.46 -16.32 -7.39
CA ASP A 35 -12.50 -16.42 -8.42
C ASP A 35 -12.33 -15.37 -9.52
N TYR A 36 -12.15 -14.11 -9.12
CA TYR A 36 -12.01 -13.01 -10.08
C TYR A 36 -10.69 -13.06 -10.86
N ASN A 37 -9.64 -13.62 -10.25
CA ASN A 37 -8.32 -13.79 -10.88
C ASN A 37 -8.38 -14.71 -12.12
N GLN A 38 -9.38 -15.58 -12.24
CA GLN A 38 -9.61 -16.39 -13.44
C GLN A 38 -9.98 -15.56 -14.66
N LYS A 39 -10.55 -14.36 -14.45
CA LYS A 39 -11.03 -13.45 -15.52
C LYS A 39 -10.08 -12.29 -15.76
N VAL A 40 -9.44 -11.81 -14.69
CA VAL A 40 -8.55 -10.66 -14.71
C VAL A 40 -7.27 -11.03 -13.96
N ASN A 41 -6.13 -10.97 -14.61
CA ASN A 41 -4.84 -11.27 -13.99
C ASN A 41 -4.50 -10.23 -12.90
N LEU A 42 -4.87 -10.54 -11.66
CA LEU A 42 -4.71 -9.68 -10.49
C LEU A 42 -3.43 -10.03 -9.71
N THR A 43 -3.16 -11.32 -9.55
CA THR A 43 -2.01 -11.84 -8.79
C THR A 43 -1.58 -13.22 -9.30
N ALA A 44 -0.30 -13.51 -9.17
CA ALA A 44 0.25 -14.85 -9.39
C ALA A 44 0.10 -15.75 -8.14
N ILE A 45 -0.25 -15.18 -6.98
CA ILE A 45 -0.36 -15.90 -5.71
C ILE A 45 -1.83 -16.25 -5.48
N THR A 46 -2.18 -17.53 -5.63
CA THR A 46 -3.56 -18.02 -5.53
C THR A 46 -3.73 -19.15 -4.50
N SER A 47 -2.63 -19.69 -3.98
CA SER A 47 -2.71 -20.70 -2.92
C SER A 47 -3.15 -20.07 -1.60
N PRO A 48 -3.95 -20.76 -0.78
CA PRO A 48 -4.42 -20.24 0.50
C PRO A 48 -3.28 -19.74 1.39
N GLU A 49 -2.25 -20.53 1.57
CA GLU A 49 -1.09 -20.20 2.39
C GLU A 49 -0.29 -19.01 1.82
N GLY A 50 -0.10 -18.96 0.49
CA GLY A 50 0.54 -17.82 -0.17
C GLY A 50 -0.24 -16.51 0.02
N ILE A 51 -1.59 -16.57 -0.02
CA ILE A 51 -2.46 -15.41 0.25
C ILE A 51 -2.32 -14.98 1.71
N GLU A 52 -2.34 -15.93 2.66
CA GLU A 52 -2.14 -15.63 4.07
C GLU A 52 -0.80 -14.91 4.32
N ASP A 53 0.30 -15.43 3.79
CA ASP A 53 1.65 -14.97 4.12
C ASP A 53 2.03 -13.71 3.33
N ARG A 54 1.89 -13.75 2.01
CA ARG A 54 2.41 -12.71 1.11
C ARG A 54 1.43 -11.60 0.80
N HIS A 55 0.15 -11.82 1.08
CA HIS A 55 -0.86 -10.79 0.90
C HIS A 55 -1.37 -10.28 2.24
N PHE A 56 -1.98 -11.12 3.06
CA PHE A 56 -2.64 -10.66 4.28
C PHE A 56 -1.65 -10.31 5.40
N ALA A 57 -0.78 -11.23 5.79
CA ALA A 57 0.20 -10.98 6.85
C ALA A 57 1.13 -9.80 6.51
N ASP A 58 1.63 -9.74 5.27
CA ASP A 58 2.41 -8.62 4.76
C ASP A 58 1.67 -7.28 4.84
N SER A 59 0.39 -7.26 4.43
CA SER A 59 -0.43 -6.04 4.48
C SER A 59 -0.81 -5.65 5.91
N LEU A 60 -1.01 -6.62 6.81
CA LEU A 60 -1.30 -6.38 8.21
C LEU A 60 -0.11 -5.78 8.97
N LEU A 61 1.12 -6.16 8.61
CA LEU A 61 2.33 -5.50 9.13
C LEU A 61 2.33 -4.00 8.82
N PHE A 62 1.95 -3.61 7.61
CA PHE A 62 1.76 -2.20 7.25
C PHE A 62 0.60 -1.58 8.03
N ALA A 63 -0.56 -2.23 8.04
CA ALA A 63 -1.77 -1.71 8.67
C ALA A 63 -1.60 -1.46 10.18
N ALA A 64 -0.81 -2.30 10.85
CA ALA A 64 -0.55 -2.18 12.29
C ALA A 64 0.36 -1.01 12.67
N GLN A 65 1.01 -0.35 11.70
CA GLN A 65 1.89 0.78 12.01
C GLN A 65 1.10 1.94 12.63
N PRO A 66 1.67 2.64 13.64
CA PRO A 66 0.98 3.72 14.35
C PRO A 66 0.64 4.91 13.45
N GLU A 67 1.43 5.15 12.39
CA GLU A 67 1.18 6.22 11.44
C GLU A 67 -0.01 5.95 10.52
N VAL A 68 -0.43 4.69 10.36
CA VAL A 68 -1.54 4.33 9.46
C VAL A 68 -2.87 4.69 10.11
N THR A 69 -3.26 5.95 9.94
CA THR A 69 -4.50 6.55 10.48
C THR A 69 -5.03 7.61 9.51
N GLY A 70 -6.28 8.04 9.68
CA GLY A 70 -6.88 9.12 8.91
C GLY A 70 -7.10 8.78 7.43
N LYS A 71 -6.63 9.64 6.53
CA LYS A 71 -6.77 9.47 5.07
C LYS A 71 -5.58 8.72 4.51
N LEU A 72 -5.84 7.50 4.05
CA LEU A 72 -4.84 6.62 3.41
C LEU A 72 -5.05 6.58 1.89
N VAL A 73 -3.98 6.81 1.12
CA VAL A 73 -3.96 6.45 -0.31
C VAL A 73 -3.04 5.26 -0.54
N ASP A 74 -3.56 4.23 -1.18
CA ASP A 74 -2.78 3.08 -1.64
C ASP A 74 -2.48 3.21 -3.13
N VAL A 75 -1.20 3.43 -3.45
CA VAL A 75 -0.74 3.83 -4.79
C VAL A 75 -0.38 2.60 -5.61
N VAL A 76 -1.01 2.47 -6.79
CA VAL A 76 -0.91 1.30 -7.68
C VAL A 76 -1.31 0.03 -6.91
N THR A 77 -2.45 0.11 -6.26
CA THR A 77 -2.94 -0.89 -5.30
C THR A 77 -3.14 -2.29 -5.88
N GLY A 78 -3.23 -2.44 -7.20
CA GLY A 78 -3.40 -3.71 -7.89
C GLY A 78 -4.68 -4.44 -7.46
N ALA A 79 -4.51 -5.55 -6.76
CA ALA A 79 -5.62 -6.33 -6.19
C ALA A 79 -6.10 -5.81 -4.82
N GLY A 80 -5.70 -4.61 -4.39
CA GLY A 80 -6.14 -4.01 -3.13
C GLY A 80 -5.16 -4.15 -1.96
N PHE A 81 -3.88 -4.42 -2.24
CA PHE A 81 -2.86 -4.62 -1.21
C PHE A 81 -1.84 -3.48 -1.17
N PRO A 82 -1.60 -2.90 0.02
CA PRO A 82 -2.11 -3.26 1.34
C PRO A 82 -3.45 -2.59 1.71
N GLY A 83 -3.99 -1.69 0.88
CA GLY A 83 -5.06 -0.76 1.24
C GLY A 83 -6.33 -1.41 1.78
N VAL A 84 -6.89 -2.41 1.07
CA VAL A 84 -8.14 -3.08 1.50
C VAL A 84 -7.95 -3.84 2.81
N VAL A 85 -6.80 -4.52 2.99
CA VAL A 85 -6.49 -5.21 4.25
C VAL A 85 -6.36 -4.21 5.39
N ALA A 86 -5.72 -3.05 5.15
CA ALA A 86 -5.63 -1.99 6.14
C ALA A 86 -7.01 -1.46 6.54
N LYS A 87 -7.93 -1.32 5.59
CA LYS A 87 -9.32 -0.91 5.83
C LYS A 87 -10.10 -1.95 6.64
N ILE A 88 -9.92 -3.25 6.38
CA ILE A 88 -10.50 -4.32 7.18
C ILE A 88 -9.97 -4.28 8.61
N PHE A 89 -8.67 -4.07 8.79
CA PHE A 89 -8.03 -4.03 10.11
C PHE A 89 -8.35 -2.76 10.89
N LYS A 90 -8.43 -1.60 10.22
CA LYS A 90 -8.77 -0.28 10.80
C LYS A 90 -9.99 0.32 10.08
N PRO A 91 -11.21 -0.02 10.48
CA PRO A 91 -12.44 0.40 9.77
C PRO A 91 -12.64 1.92 9.66
N ASP A 92 -12.03 2.70 10.55
CA ASP A 92 -12.16 4.17 10.55
C ASP A 92 -11.30 4.87 9.49
N LEU A 93 -10.39 4.15 8.81
CA LEU A 93 -9.59 4.73 7.73
C LEU A 93 -10.48 5.25 6.60
N GLN A 94 -10.18 6.44 6.10
CA GLN A 94 -10.68 6.93 4.81
C GLN A 94 -9.71 6.48 3.74
N LEU A 95 -10.09 5.47 2.97
CA LEU A 95 -9.21 4.80 2.01
C LEU A 95 -9.45 5.32 0.59
N THR A 96 -8.39 5.71 -0.10
CA THR A 96 -8.39 5.92 -1.55
C THR A 96 -7.52 4.86 -2.22
N LEU A 97 -8.14 4.04 -3.07
CA LEU A 97 -7.44 3.04 -3.89
C LEU A 97 -7.11 3.68 -5.25
N MET A 98 -5.83 3.95 -5.48
CA MET A 98 -5.35 4.58 -6.72
C MET A 98 -4.76 3.52 -7.65
N GLU A 99 -5.44 3.28 -8.78
CA GLU A 99 -5.08 2.24 -9.76
C GLU A 99 -5.41 2.72 -11.18
N PRO A 100 -4.43 2.81 -12.10
CA PRO A 100 -4.70 3.31 -13.45
C PRO A 100 -5.45 2.33 -14.34
N THR A 101 -5.45 1.02 -14.02
CA THR A 101 -6.02 -0.03 -14.87
C THR A 101 -7.50 -0.23 -14.60
N GLY A 102 -8.35 0.07 -15.57
CA GLY A 102 -9.81 0.01 -15.41
C GLY A 102 -10.33 -1.32 -14.89
N LYS A 103 -9.90 -2.45 -15.46
CA LYS A 103 -10.32 -3.80 -15.01
C LYS A 103 -9.98 -4.08 -13.53
N ARG A 104 -8.86 -3.52 -13.02
CA ARG A 104 -8.52 -3.64 -11.60
C ARG A 104 -9.39 -2.73 -10.73
N VAL A 105 -9.69 -1.52 -11.20
CA VAL A 105 -10.63 -0.63 -10.50
C VAL A 105 -12.02 -1.28 -10.40
N ASP A 106 -12.49 -1.92 -11.47
CA ASP A 106 -13.78 -2.63 -11.47
C ASP A 106 -13.77 -3.78 -10.45
N PHE A 107 -12.67 -4.55 -10.38
CA PHE A 107 -12.47 -5.56 -9.34
C PHE A 107 -12.51 -4.96 -7.93
N LEU A 108 -11.79 -3.85 -7.69
CA LEU A 108 -11.73 -3.21 -6.38
C LEU A 108 -13.11 -2.72 -5.91
N LYS A 109 -13.90 -2.15 -6.82
CA LYS A 109 -15.29 -1.74 -6.54
C LYS A 109 -16.16 -2.94 -6.18
N TYR A 110 -16.07 -4.01 -6.96
CA TYR A 110 -16.79 -5.24 -6.69
C TYR A 110 -16.38 -5.83 -5.33
N LEU A 111 -15.08 -5.98 -5.07
CA LEU A 111 -14.54 -6.49 -3.83
C LEU A 111 -15.02 -5.69 -2.61
N CYS A 112 -14.87 -4.37 -2.63
CA CYS A 112 -15.27 -3.51 -1.51
C CYS A 112 -16.78 -3.55 -1.28
N GLY A 113 -17.58 -3.68 -2.34
CA GLY A 113 -19.03 -3.86 -2.27
C GLY A 113 -19.41 -5.18 -1.59
N GLU A 114 -18.82 -6.30 -2.03
CA GLU A 114 -19.05 -7.63 -1.45
C GLU A 114 -18.62 -7.75 0.02
N LEU A 115 -17.55 -7.02 0.40
CA LEU A 115 -17.08 -6.96 1.78
C LEU A 115 -17.83 -5.91 2.64
N GLY A 116 -18.76 -5.16 2.07
CA GLY A 116 -19.51 -4.12 2.79
C GLY A 116 -18.64 -2.97 3.32
N LEU A 117 -17.48 -2.71 2.70
CA LEU A 117 -16.56 -1.67 3.15
C LEU A 117 -17.07 -0.28 2.75
N THR A 118 -17.20 0.62 3.73
CA THR A 118 -17.58 2.02 3.54
C THR A 118 -16.36 2.95 3.67
N GLY A 119 -16.47 4.21 3.20
CA GLY A 119 -15.35 5.16 3.27
C GLY A 119 -14.17 4.77 2.37
N VAL A 120 -14.47 4.16 1.20
CA VAL A 120 -13.49 3.79 0.18
C VAL A 120 -13.77 4.60 -1.09
N GLU A 121 -12.75 5.31 -1.57
CA GLU A 121 -12.75 6.03 -2.84
C GLU A 121 -11.86 5.32 -3.87
N PHE A 122 -12.20 5.45 -5.14
CA PHE A 122 -11.50 4.80 -6.25
C PHE A 122 -10.97 5.86 -7.24
N ALA A 123 -9.67 6.01 -7.32
CA ALA A 123 -9.00 6.92 -8.24
C ALA A 123 -8.43 6.15 -9.43
N LYS A 124 -9.13 6.19 -10.58
CA LYS A 124 -8.64 5.60 -11.84
C LYS A 124 -7.67 6.56 -12.52
N GLU A 125 -6.54 6.80 -11.90
CA GLU A 125 -5.52 7.75 -12.36
C GLU A 125 -4.11 7.22 -12.07
N ARG A 126 -3.13 7.75 -12.79
CA ARG A 126 -1.72 7.58 -12.42
C ARG A 126 -1.37 8.51 -11.26
N ALA A 127 -0.53 8.06 -10.34
CA ALA A 127 -0.18 8.82 -9.14
C ALA A 127 0.44 10.19 -9.47
N GLU A 128 1.33 10.24 -10.46
CA GLU A 128 1.98 11.48 -10.91
C GLU A 128 1.01 12.45 -11.60
N GLU A 129 -0.10 11.97 -12.15
CA GLU A 129 -1.15 12.82 -12.71
C GLU A 129 -2.11 13.30 -11.62
N ALA A 130 -2.51 12.40 -10.75
CA ALA A 130 -3.41 12.66 -9.61
C ALA A 130 -2.82 13.71 -8.65
N ALA A 131 -1.52 13.61 -8.35
CA ALA A 131 -0.80 14.54 -7.48
C ALA A 131 -0.59 15.94 -8.08
N ARG A 132 -0.97 16.17 -9.32
CA ARG A 132 -1.01 17.50 -9.97
C ARG A 132 -2.38 18.16 -9.92
N LYS A 133 -3.39 17.45 -9.41
CA LYS A 133 -4.78 17.85 -9.36
C LYS A 133 -5.28 17.89 -7.91
N ILE A 134 -6.54 17.50 -7.70
CA ILE A 134 -7.24 17.54 -6.42
C ILE A 134 -6.61 16.66 -5.32
N TRP A 135 -5.82 15.65 -5.68
CA TRP A 135 -5.21 14.74 -4.71
C TRP A 135 -3.87 15.22 -4.13
N ARG A 136 -3.39 16.39 -4.59
CA ARG A 136 -2.12 16.94 -4.11
C ARG A 136 -2.18 17.25 -2.61
N GLU A 137 -1.26 16.62 -1.85
CA GLU A 137 -1.08 16.86 -0.41
C GLU A 137 -2.37 16.72 0.43
N GLN A 138 -3.20 15.72 0.08
CA GLN A 138 -4.48 15.49 0.73
C GLN A 138 -4.46 14.35 1.76
N PHE A 139 -3.44 13.49 1.74
CA PHE A 139 -3.44 12.27 2.53
C PHE A 139 -2.54 12.35 3.75
N ASP A 140 -2.97 11.72 4.84
CA ASP A 140 -2.16 11.54 6.04
C ASP A 140 -1.06 10.50 5.78
N VAL A 141 -1.42 9.45 5.04
CA VAL A 141 -0.55 8.32 4.72
C VAL A 141 -0.67 7.96 3.25
N ALA A 142 0.47 7.71 2.61
CA ALA A 142 0.53 7.00 1.34
C ALA A 142 1.22 5.65 1.52
N SER A 143 0.72 4.62 0.83
CA SER A 143 1.37 3.32 0.72
C SER A 143 1.70 2.98 -0.71
N ALA A 144 2.75 2.19 -0.92
CA ALA A 144 3.06 1.53 -2.18
C ALA A 144 3.78 0.21 -1.94
N ARG A 145 3.37 -0.84 -2.67
CA ARG A 145 3.96 -2.18 -2.58
C ARG A 145 4.38 -2.70 -3.96
N ALA A 146 5.62 -3.16 -4.10
CA ALA A 146 6.14 -3.87 -5.28
C ALA A 146 5.95 -3.15 -6.62
N VAL A 147 6.00 -1.80 -6.64
CA VAL A 147 5.73 -0.99 -7.84
C VAL A 147 7.01 -0.60 -8.57
N ALA A 148 8.00 -0.05 -7.84
CA ALA A 148 9.24 0.49 -8.40
C ALA A 148 10.32 0.66 -7.32
N ALA A 149 11.52 1.11 -7.73
CA ALA A 149 12.57 1.50 -6.81
C ALA A 149 12.16 2.71 -5.96
N LEU A 150 12.72 2.84 -4.76
CA LEU A 150 12.32 3.82 -3.76
C LEU A 150 12.39 5.29 -4.25
N PRO A 151 13.40 5.75 -5.03
CA PRO A 151 13.41 7.12 -5.56
C PRO A 151 12.20 7.42 -6.46
N VAL A 152 11.75 6.44 -7.25
CA VAL A 152 10.56 6.55 -8.11
C VAL A 152 9.30 6.61 -7.25
N LEU A 153 9.18 5.73 -6.25
CA LEU A 153 8.06 5.72 -5.32
C LEU A 153 7.94 7.02 -4.54
N CYS A 154 9.07 7.61 -4.12
CA CYS A 154 9.07 8.92 -3.47
C CYS A 154 8.39 9.99 -4.36
N GLU A 155 8.67 10.00 -5.67
CA GLU A 155 8.07 10.99 -6.57
C GLU A 155 6.59 10.71 -6.88
N TYR A 156 6.15 9.46 -6.82
CA TYR A 156 4.73 9.10 -6.94
C TYR A 156 3.92 9.42 -5.67
N CYS A 157 4.49 9.17 -4.49
CA CYS A 157 3.74 9.14 -3.24
C CYS A 157 3.85 10.45 -2.43
N LEU A 158 5.05 11.04 -2.27
CA LEU A 158 5.23 12.24 -1.44
C LEU A 158 4.39 13.44 -1.88
N PRO A 159 4.17 13.70 -3.20
CA PRO A 159 3.30 14.79 -3.63
C PRO A 159 1.82 14.60 -3.27
N LEU A 160 1.39 13.39 -2.90
CA LEU A 160 0.04 13.08 -2.42
C LEU A 160 -0.12 13.32 -0.92
N VAL A 161 1.00 13.22 -0.17
CA VAL A 161 1.02 13.31 1.29
C VAL A 161 1.07 14.77 1.75
N ARG A 162 0.19 15.14 2.68
CA ARG A 162 0.21 16.47 3.31
C ARG A 162 1.44 16.67 4.19
N VAL A 163 1.82 17.91 4.45
CA VAL A 163 2.90 18.20 5.42
C VAL A 163 2.51 17.67 6.80
N GLY A 164 3.45 16.97 7.43
CA GLY A 164 3.23 16.25 8.70
C GLY A 164 2.73 14.81 8.52
N GLY A 165 2.38 14.39 7.31
CA GLY A 165 2.04 13.00 6.98
C GLY A 165 3.26 12.15 6.64
N VAL A 166 3.01 10.89 6.23
CA VAL A 166 4.06 9.92 5.91
C VAL A 166 3.77 9.15 4.62
N PHE A 167 4.83 8.78 3.92
CA PHE A 167 4.81 7.74 2.91
C PHE A 167 5.49 6.49 3.48
N ILE A 168 4.84 5.33 3.42
CA ILE A 168 5.39 4.05 3.85
C ILE A 168 5.54 3.13 2.63
N ALA A 169 6.78 2.86 2.23
CA ALA A 169 7.08 1.93 1.16
C ALA A 169 7.26 0.51 1.70
N MET A 170 6.51 -0.45 1.12
CA MET A 170 6.66 -1.87 1.43
C MET A 170 7.67 -2.48 0.48
N LYS A 171 8.86 -2.80 0.99
CA LYS A 171 10.02 -3.25 0.23
C LYS A 171 10.52 -4.63 0.68
N GLY A 172 11.30 -5.28 -0.19
CA GLY A 172 12.09 -6.46 0.14
C GLY A 172 13.44 -6.12 0.80
N PRO A 173 14.37 -7.10 0.86
CA PRO A 173 15.67 -6.95 1.54
C PRO A 173 16.56 -5.84 0.96
N ASP A 174 16.42 -5.50 -0.33
CA ASP A 174 17.26 -4.50 -1.00
C ASP A 174 16.90 -3.04 -0.64
N ALA A 175 15.96 -2.83 0.27
CA ALA A 175 15.47 -1.51 0.67
C ALA A 175 16.57 -0.57 1.15
N ASP A 176 17.57 -1.09 1.88
CA ASP A 176 18.65 -0.27 2.43
C ASP A 176 19.56 0.28 1.33
N ALA A 177 19.83 -0.50 0.28
CA ALA A 177 20.57 -0.05 -0.89
C ALA A 177 19.79 1.02 -1.67
N GLU A 178 18.47 0.84 -1.85
CA GLU A 178 17.61 1.81 -2.51
C GLU A 178 17.50 3.12 -1.70
N LEU A 179 17.50 3.03 -0.37
CA LEU A 179 17.42 4.18 0.52
C LEU A 179 18.62 5.11 0.35
N GLY A 180 19.82 4.54 0.24
CA GLY A 180 21.04 5.31 -0.04
C GLY A 180 20.92 6.18 -1.29
N GLY A 181 20.27 5.67 -2.34
CA GLY A 181 20.00 6.40 -3.58
C GLY A 181 18.83 7.40 -3.50
N SER A 182 18.02 7.38 -2.43
CA SER A 182 16.78 8.15 -2.34
C SER A 182 16.90 9.51 -1.64
N ALA A 183 18.03 9.81 -1.02
CA ALA A 183 18.21 11.05 -0.22
C ALA A 183 17.95 12.32 -1.05
N ALA A 184 18.42 12.36 -2.30
CA ALA A 184 18.19 13.48 -3.20
C ALA A 184 16.70 13.62 -3.58
N ALA A 185 16.02 12.51 -3.83
CA ALA A 185 14.58 12.47 -4.13
C ALA A 185 13.77 12.98 -2.93
N LEU A 186 14.02 12.46 -1.74
CA LEU A 186 13.36 12.89 -0.50
C LEU A 186 13.49 14.41 -0.33
N LYS A 187 14.71 14.93 -0.36
CA LYS A 187 14.97 16.38 -0.18
C LYS A 187 14.23 17.23 -1.21
N LYS A 188 14.25 16.85 -2.50
CA LYS A 188 13.58 17.59 -3.58
C LYS A 188 12.07 17.59 -3.48
N LEU A 189 11.50 16.54 -2.89
CA LEU A 189 10.05 16.34 -2.79
C LEU A 189 9.46 16.84 -1.46
N GLY A 190 10.27 17.44 -0.61
CA GLY A 190 9.85 17.91 0.71
C GLY A 190 9.70 16.78 1.73
N GLY A 191 10.40 15.68 1.52
CA GLY A 191 10.45 14.53 2.40
C GLY A 191 11.76 14.41 3.17
N ALA A 192 11.74 13.60 4.21
CA ALA A 192 12.91 13.16 4.96
C ALA A 192 12.78 11.68 5.31
N TYR A 193 13.90 10.98 5.41
CA TYR A 193 13.92 9.64 5.96
C TYR A 193 13.46 9.67 7.43
N GLY A 194 12.58 8.77 7.78
CA GLY A 194 12.09 8.62 9.14
C GLY A 194 12.71 7.40 9.82
N ASP A 195 12.39 6.21 9.28
CA ASP A 195 12.70 4.94 9.93
C ASP A 195 12.61 3.79 8.90
N THR A 196 13.25 2.66 9.18
CA THR A 196 13.06 1.39 8.46
C THR A 196 12.78 0.28 9.46
N ARG A 197 11.63 -0.38 9.33
CA ARG A 197 11.21 -1.49 10.18
C ARG A 197 11.34 -2.79 9.43
N ALA A 198 12.11 -3.71 10.01
CA ALA A 198 12.41 -5.00 9.43
C ALA A 198 11.50 -6.08 10.01
N PHE A 199 10.97 -6.94 9.15
CA PHE A 199 10.15 -8.08 9.52
C PHE A 199 10.56 -9.30 8.70
N THR A 200 10.29 -10.48 9.24
CA THR A 200 10.35 -11.75 8.49
C THR A 200 8.94 -12.28 8.38
N LEU A 201 8.46 -12.48 7.15
CA LEU A 201 7.15 -13.08 6.89
C LEU A 201 7.14 -14.56 7.26
N PRO A 202 5.97 -15.19 7.43
CA PRO A 202 5.89 -16.59 7.83
C PRO A 202 6.55 -17.56 6.84
N ASP A 203 6.61 -17.20 5.55
CA ASP A 203 7.30 -17.96 4.51
C ASP A 203 8.84 -17.75 4.50
N GLY A 204 9.38 -17.01 5.48
CA GLY A 204 10.81 -16.71 5.61
C GLY A 204 11.28 -15.52 4.77
N SER A 205 10.42 -14.92 3.95
CA SER A 205 10.82 -13.75 3.15
C SER A 205 10.94 -12.49 4.01
N GLU A 206 11.96 -11.68 3.71
CA GLU A 206 12.21 -10.44 4.42
C GLU A 206 11.33 -9.30 3.91
N ARG A 207 10.88 -8.45 4.83
CA ARG A 207 10.11 -7.26 4.56
C ARG A 207 10.71 -6.05 5.26
N ARG A 208 10.77 -4.94 4.53
CA ARG A 208 11.18 -3.63 5.06
C ARG A 208 10.04 -2.64 4.84
N LEU A 209 9.59 -1.99 5.91
CA LEU A 209 8.71 -0.84 5.84
C LEU A 209 9.57 0.41 5.96
N VAL A 210 9.78 1.11 4.86
CA VAL A 210 10.55 2.36 4.83
C VAL A 210 9.61 3.53 5.03
N VAL A 211 9.75 4.22 6.14
CA VAL A 211 8.93 5.38 6.51
C VAL A 211 9.62 6.67 6.05
N CYS A 212 8.96 7.42 5.18
CA CYS A 212 9.39 8.72 4.69
C CYS A 212 8.45 9.80 5.23
N LYS A 213 8.95 10.73 6.02
CA LYS A 213 8.17 11.83 6.61
C LYS A 213 8.03 12.98 5.62
N LYS A 214 6.84 13.55 5.49
CA LYS A 214 6.61 14.77 4.72
C LYS A 214 6.86 16.00 5.59
N ILE A 215 7.96 16.70 5.37
CA ILE A 215 8.42 17.82 6.22
C ILE A 215 8.16 19.21 5.62
N SER A 216 7.93 19.28 4.31
CA SER A 216 7.59 20.54 3.62
C SER A 216 6.79 20.26 2.36
N GLN A 217 6.18 21.29 1.77
CA GLN A 217 5.43 21.15 0.52
C GLN A 217 6.33 20.69 -0.62
N THR A 218 5.79 19.82 -1.47
CA THR A 218 6.47 19.42 -2.71
C THR A 218 6.46 20.61 -3.69
N PRO A 219 7.61 21.00 -4.26
CA PRO A 219 7.64 22.08 -5.25
C PRO A 219 6.75 21.78 -6.46
N THR A 220 6.16 22.81 -7.06
CA THR A 220 5.18 22.69 -8.16
C THR A 220 5.73 22.02 -9.43
N ALA A 221 7.06 22.00 -9.60
CA ALA A 221 7.74 21.27 -10.67
C ALA A 221 7.57 19.73 -10.55
N TYR A 222 7.18 19.24 -9.37
CA TYR A 222 7.00 17.81 -9.08
C TYR A 222 5.55 17.48 -8.75
N PRO A 223 5.11 16.24 -8.99
CA PRO A 223 5.84 15.17 -9.68
C PRO A 223 6.06 15.51 -11.16
N ARG A 224 7.12 14.99 -11.76
CA ARG A 224 7.35 15.02 -13.20
C ARG A 224 6.37 14.06 -13.91
N ASN A 225 6.32 14.06 -15.24
CA ASN A 225 5.54 13.05 -15.94
C ASN A 225 6.17 11.65 -15.80
N GLY A 226 5.34 10.59 -15.87
CA GLY A 226 5.77 9.23 -15.60
C GLY A 226 6.94 8.76 -16.49
N GLY A 227 6.98 9.18 -17.76
CA GLY A 227 8.07 8.85 -18.66
C GLY A 227 9.42 9.44 -18.23
N LYS A 228 9.44 10.65 -17.66
CA LYS A 228 10.67 11.25 -17.09
C LYS A 228 11.08 10.58 -15.79
N ILE A 229 10.10 10.25 -14.94
CA ILE A 229 10.36 9.57 -13.67
C ILE A 229 11.01 8.21 -13.91
N ALA A 230 10.45 7.40 -14.81
CA ALA A 230 10.96 6.07 -15.12
C ALA A 230 12.35 6.08 -15.78
N LYS A 231 12.60 7.03 -16.70
CA LYS A 231 13.89 7.10 -17.42
C LYS A 231 15.03 7.68 -16.58
N LYS A 232 14.73 8.59 -15.68
CA LYS A 232 15.72 9.29 -14.85
C LYS A 232 15.13 9.59 -13.47
N PRO A 233 15.10 8.62 -12.54
CA PRO A 233 14.74 8.84 -11.14
C PRO A 233 15.53 10.00 -10.50
N LEU A 234 14.99 10.62 -9.44
CA LEU A 234 15.61 11.77 -8.75
C LEU A 234 16.83 11.36 -7.95
#